data_1af663ea712bc6f90a633b8271af93e8
#
_entry.id   1af663ea712bc6f90a633b8271af93e8
#
_cell.length_a   1.000
_cell.length_b   1.000
_cell.length_c   1.000
_cell.angle_alpha   90.00
_cell.angle_beta   90.00
_cell.angle_gamma   90.00
#
_symmetry.space_group_name_H-M   'P 1'
#
loop_
_entity.id
_entity.type
_entity.pdbx_description
1 polymer ?
#
loop_
_entity_poly.entity_id
_entity_poly.type
_entity_poly.pdbx_seq_one_letter_code
_entity_poly.pdbx_strand_id
1 'polypeptide(L)'
;EEFDINWEEDALMVLFSDHIRKYSLSGDSLLSEVSWNTEVNGKLLYLTNSSYFLQDFEDSTSYQRYKRPDSIYCLVTDKNEMVELDQQLNVLQTYPLSRLRPFRDLPNGDNLIFLGDKTLWVNSKGEKKAYLHTSSKMFRVGEKFFIYSLDGKKIYEFPL
;
A
#
# COMPACT_ATOMS: atom_id res chain seq x y z
N GLU A 1 11.18 19.45 -13.48
CA GLU A 1 11.28 17.99 -13.33
C GLU A 1 10.57 17.63 -12.03
N GLU A 2 9.60 16.72 -12.11
CA GLU A 2 8.96 16.18 -10.92
C GLU A 2 9.84 15.05 -10.40
N PHE A 3 10.10 15.04 -9.09
CA PHE A 3 10.83 13.96 -8.43
C PHE A 3 10.20 13.68 -7.08
N ASP A 4 10.31 12.44 -6.63
CA ASP A 4 9.96 12.00 -5.29
C ASP A 4 11.22 11.55 -4.55
N ILE A 5 11.26 11.74 -3.23
CA ILE A 5 12.40 11.41 -2.39
C ILE A 5 11.90 10.51 -1.26
N ASN A 6 12.55 9.37 -1.12
CA ASN A 6 12.29 8.49 0.01
C ASN A 6 13.60 8.14 0.73
N TRP A 7 13.51 8.12 2.07
CA TRP A 7 14.58 7.69 2.95
C TRP A 7 14.37 6.23 3.29
N GLU A 8 15.26 5.37 2.83
CA GLU A 8 15.22 3.95 3.16
C GLU A 8 16.55 3.53 3.76
N GLU A 9 16.48 3.00 4.97
CA GLU A 9 17.61 2.44 5.73
C GLU A 9 18.92 3.23 5.59
N ASP A 10 19.73 2.88 4.60
CA ASP A 10 21.08 3.44 4.39
C ASP A 10 21.20 4.33 3.15
N ALA A 11 20.08 4.64 2.49
CA ALA A 11 20.11 5.32 1.20
C ALA A 11 18.98 6.32 1.00
N LEU A 12 19.28 7.30 0.16
CA LEU A 12 18.32 8.25 -0.38
C LEU A 12 17.96 7.83 -1.81
N MET A 13 16.70 7.51 -2.05
CA MET A 13 16.19 7.27 -3.39
C MET A 13 15.56 8.54 -3.95
N VAL A 14 15.95 8.89 -5.16
CA VAL A 14 15.36 10.01 -5.91
C VAL A 14 14.76 9.46 -7.18
N LEU A 15 13.44 9.61 -7.31
CA LEU A 15 12.69 9.24 -8.49
C LEU A 15 12.60 10.42 -9.44
N PHE A 16 12.93 10.16 -10.69
CA PHE A 16 12.61 11.01 -11.82
C PHE A 16 11.58 10.26 -12.70
N SER A 17 10.99 10.93 -13.63
CA SER A 17 9.96 10.29 -14.48
C SER A 17 10.52 9.14 -15.35
N ASP A 18 11.81 9.14 -15.65
CA ASP A 18 12.49 8.26 -16.59
C ASP A 18 13.74 7.57 -16.04
N HIS A 19 14.09 7.80 -14.77
CA HIS A 19 15.20 7.12 -14.10
C HIS A 19 15.08 7.16 -12.59
N ILE A 20 15.82 6.29 -11.93
CA ILE A 20 15.89 6.17 -10.47
C ILE A 20 17.36 6.32 -10.07
N ARG A 21 17.63 7.17 -9.08
CA ARG A 21 18.96 7.32 -8.48
C ARG A 21 18.93 6.95 -7.01
N LYS A 22 19.94 6.21 -6.59
CA LYS A 22 20.19 5.88 -5.20
C LYS A 22 21.48 6.55 -4.74
N TYR A 23 21.40 7.31 -3.67
CA TYR A 23 22.53 8.02 -3.08
C TYR A 23 22.82 7.48 -1.68
N SER A 24 24.03 7.71 -1.20
CA SER A 24 24.36 7.56 0.22
C SER A 24 23.47 8.48 1.07
N LEU A 25 23.29 8.16 2.35
CA LEU A 25 22.50 9.02 3.27
C LEU A 25 23.07 10.45 3.40
N SER A 26 24.37 10.63 3.21
CA SER A 26 24.99 11.96 3.17
C SER A 26 24.61 12.73 1.89
N GLY A 27 24.09 12.03 0.87
CA GLY A 27 23.69 12.63 -0.42
C GLY A 27 24.87 12.99 -1.34
N ASP A 28 26.09 12.70 -0.94
CA ASP A 28 27.31 13.08 -1.65
C ASP A 28 27.83 12.01 -2.63
N SER A 29 27.33 10.78 -2.53
CA SER A 29 27.78 9.65 -3.35
C SER A 29 26.60 8.98 -4.06
N LEU A 30 26.66 8.97 -5.40
CA LEU A 30 25.74 8.18 -6.23
C LEU A 30 26.12 6.70 -6.09
N LEU A 31 25.21 5.89 -5.56
CA LEU A 31 25.39 4.46 -5.33
C LEU A 31 24.96 3.65 -6.56
N SER A 32 23.85 4.04 -7.17
CA SER A 32 23.33 3.39 -8.39
C SER A 32 22.40 4.32 -9.15
N GLU A 33 22.31 4.09 -10.47
CA GLU A 33 21.34 4.73 -11.34
C GLU A 33 20.78 3.69 -12.31
N VAL A 34 19.47 3.69 -12.47
CA VAL A 34 18.77 2.83 -13.42
C VAL A 34 17.88 3.67 -14.30
N SER A 35 18.08 3.54 -15.62
CA SER A 35 17.18 4.13 -16.61
C SER A 35 15.86 3.37 -16.67
N TRP A 36 14.77 4.10 -16.69
CA TRP A 36 13.42 3.56 -16.70
C TRP A 36 12.79 3.75 -18.08
N ASN A 37 12.40 2.65 -18.72
CA ASN A 37 11.73 2.74 -20.01
C ASN A 37 10.28 3.17 -19.85
N THR A 38 10.01 4.45 -20.00
CA THR A 38 8.68 5.05 -19.81
C THR A 38 7.65 4.60 -20.85
N GLU A 39 8.08 4.23 -22.06
CA GLU A 39 7.16 3.74 -23.09
C GLU A 39 6.59 2.37 -22.72
N VAL A 40 7.45 1.50 -22.19
CA VAL A 40 7.07 0.14 -21.77
C VAL A 40 6.41 0.13 -20.40
N ASN A 41 7.02 0.79 -19.40
CA ASN A 41 6.68 0.63 -18.00
C ASN A 41 5.83 1.78 -17.43
N GLY A 42 5.58 2.83 -18.21
CA GLY A 42 4.94 4.06 -17.75
C GLY A 42 5.91 5.00 -17.03
N LYS A 43 5.48 6.22 -16.74
CA LYS A 43 6.26 7.18 -15.97
C LYS A 43 6.18 6.87 -14.50
N LEU A 44 7.29 7.01 -13.82
CA LEU A 44 7.35 6.90 -12.36
C LEU A 44 6.65 8.09 -11.71
N LEU A 45 5.78 7.83 -10.74
CA LEU A 45 5.05 8.87 -10.02
C LEU A 45 5.58 9.07 -8.61
N TYR A 46 5.63 7.99 -7.81
CA TYR A 46 6.09 8.07 -6.42
C TYR A 46 6.51 6.70 -5.87
N LEU A 47 7.30 6.74 -4.81
CA LEU A 47 7.62 5.59 -3.97
C LEU A 47 6.49 5.33 -2.97
N THR A 48 6.28 4.08 -2.62
CA THR A 48 5.31 3.70 -1.59
C THR A 48 5.91 2.68 -0.64
N ASN A 49 5.74 2.94 0.65
CA ASN A 49 6.14 2.04 1.74
C ASN A 49 4.93 1.34 2.37
N SER A 50 3.75 1.55 1.79
CA SER A 50 2.52 1.05 2.38
C SER A 50 2.38 -0.46 2.22
N SER A 51 1.86 -1.11 3.24
CA SER A 51 1.33 -2.47 3.11
C SER A 51 -0.05 -2.43 2.46
N TYR A 52 -0.41 -3.47 1.73
CA TYR A 52 -1.67 -3.57 1.02
C TYR A 52 -2.33 -4.92 1.27
N PHE A 53 -3.64 -5.02 1.01
CA PHE A 53 -4.27 -6.28 0.72
C PHE A 53 -4.36 -6.46 -0.79
N LEU A 54 -3.85 -7.60 -1.27
CA LEU A 54 -3.98 -8.02 -2.66
C LEU A 54 -5.25 -8.83 -2.82
N GLN A 55 -6.09 -8.42 -3.77
CA GLN A 55 -7.23 -9.20 -4.18
C GLN A 55 -6.76 -10.36 -5.07
N ASP A 56 -7.20 -11.58 -4.77
CA ASP A 56 -6.91 -12.75 -5.60
C ASP A 56 -7.50 -12.60 -7.02
N PHE A 57 -6.81 -13.13 -8.03
CA PHE A 57 -7.30 -13.11 -9.41
C PHE A 57 -8.38 -14.15 -9.66
N GLU A 58 -8.22 -15.32 -9.06
CA GLU A 58 -9.14 -16.45 -9.27
C GLU A 58 -10.35 -16.34 -8.34
N ASP A 59 -10.16 -15.83 -7.14
CA ASP A 59 -11.22 -15.57 -6.16
C ASP A 59 -11.26 -14.10 -5.75
N SER A 60 -12.14 -13.32 -6.38
CA SER A 60 -12.33 -11.90 -6.08
C SER A 60 -12.83 -11.62 -4.66
N THR A 61 -13.16 -12.65 -3.88
CA THR A 61 -13.55 -12.53 -2.47
C THR A 61 -12.40 -12.82 -1.51
N SER A 62 -11.28 -13.31 -2.02
CA SER A 62 -10.07 -13.60 -1.26
C SER A 62 -9.11 -12.41 -1.28
N TYR A 63 -8.54 -12.11 -0.12
CA TYR A 63 -7.61 -11.00 0.06
C TYR A 63 -6.41 -11.46 0.86
N GLN A 64 -5.22 -11.36 0.28
CA GLN A 64 -3.97 -11.66 0.95
C GLN A 64 -3.31 -10.37 1.41
N ARG A 65 -2.91 -10.31 2.68
CA ARG A 65 -2.13 -9.17 3.18
C ARG A 65 -0.75 -9.21 2.54
N TYR A 66 -0.43 -8.14 1.82
CA TYR A 66 0.90 -7.89 1.33
C TYR A 66 1.65 -7.02 2.34
N LYS A 67 2.75 -7.51 2.85
CA LYS A 67 3.70 -6.73 3.63
C LYS A 67 4.97 -6.66 2.79
N ARG A 68 5.36 -5.45 2.39
CA ARG A 68 6.59 -5.23 1.66
C ARG A 68 7.79 -5.78 2.47
N PRO A 69 8.63 -6.66 1.92
CA PRO A 69 9.92 -6.99 2.51
C PRO A 69 10.83 -5.76 2.54
N ASP A 70 11.68 -5.65 3.55
CA ASP A 70 12.58 -4.49 3.74
C ASP A 70 13.59 -4.33 2.59
N SER A 71 13.84 -5.42 1.83
CA SER A 71 14.76 -5.44 0.68
C SER A 71 14.09 -5.09 -0.66
N ILE A 72 12.82 -4.69 -0.68
CA ILE A 72 12.05 -4.41 -1.90
C ILE A 72 11.56 -2.99 -1.90
N TYR A 73 11.80 -2.29 -3.01
CA TYR A 73 11.21 -0.97 -3.28
C TYR A 73 9.91 -1.12 -4.05
N CYS A 74 8.91 -0.33 -3.69
CA CYS A 74 7.62 -0.30 -4.37
C CYS A 74 7.41 1.07 -5.00
N LEU A 75 7.17 1.09 -6.30
CA LEU A 75 6.95 2.29 -7.10
C LEU A 75 5.54 2.28 -7.69
N VAL A 76 4.98 3.44 -7.89
CA VAL A 76 3.72 3.60 -8.63
C VAL A 76 3.97 4.31 -9.93
N THR A 77 3.33 3.84 -11.01
CA THR A 77 3.45 4.39 -12.36
C THR A 77 2.14 5.04 -12.83
N ASP A 78 2.22 5.88 -13.85
CA ASP A 78 1.06 6.52 -14.50
C ASP A 78 0.17 5.52 -15.26
N LYS A 79 0.62 4.28 -15.44
CA LYS A 79 -0.20 3.16 -15.96
C LYS A 79 -1.09 2.52 -14.90
N ASN A 80 -1.18 3.11 -13.71
CA ASN A 80 -1.90 2.55 -12.57
C ASN A 80 -1.39 1.17 -12.15
N GLU A 81 -0.08 1.04 -12.09
CA GLU A 81 0.63 -0.16 -11.67
C GLU A 81 1.54 0.14 -10.48
N MET A 82 1.66 -0.84 -9.58
CA MET A 82 2.71 -0.90 -8.58
C MET A 82 3.79 -1.85 -9.08
N VAL A 83 5.02 -1.39 -9.08
CA VAL A 83 6.20 -2.14 -9.51
C VAL A 83 7.10 -2.39 -8.30
N GLU A 84 7.48 -3.64 -8.11
CA GLU A 84 8.45 -4.06 -7.10
C GLU A 84 9.84 -4.16 -7.71
N LEU A 85 10.80 -3.56 -7.01
CA LEU A 85 12.22 -3.61 -7.38
C LEU A 85 13.03 -4.25 -6.25
N ASP A 86 14.07 -4.97 -6.61
CA ASP A 86 15.08 -5.41 -5.64
C ASP A 86 16.01 -4.25 -5.21
N GLN A 87 16.98 -4.55 -4.35
CA GLN A 87 17.96 -3.56 -3.89
C GLN A 87 18.87 -3.04 -5.01
N GLN A 88 19.02 -3.79 -6.10
CA GLN A 88 19.75 -3.42 -7.31
C GLN A 88 18.90 -2.69 -8.33
N LEU A 89 17.62 -2.41 -7.98
CA LEU A 89 16.62 -1.74 -8.81
C LEU A 89 16.15 -2.55 -10.03
N ASN A 90 16.31 -3.87 -10.02
CA ASN A 90 15.71 -4.73 -11.03
C ASN A 90 14.23 -4.94 -10.77
N VAL A 91 13.42 -4.93 -11.82
CA VAL A 91 11.98 -5.20 -11.71
C VAL A 91 11.76 -6.66 -11.34
N LEU A 92 11.11 -6.89 -10.21
CA LEU A 92 10.74 -8.23 -9.73
C LEU A 92 9.33 -8.61 -10.18
N GLN A 93 8.38 -7.71 -9.98
CA GLN A 93 6.97 -7.95 -10.28
C GLN A 93 6.21 -6.64 -10.46
N THR A 94 5.11 -6.71 -11.21
CA THR A 94 4.19 -5.60 -11.43
C THR A 94 2.77 -6.03 -11.09
N TYR A 95 2.06 -5.18 -10.34
CA TYR A 95 0.67 -5.39 -9.95
C TYR A 95 -0.21 -4.23 -10.45
N PRO A 96 -1.37 -4.49 -11.07
CA PRO A 96 -2.35 -3.45 -11.30
C PRO A 96 -2.81 -2.83 -9.98
N LEU A 97 -2.83 -1.50 -9.87
CA LEU A 97 -3.32 -0.81 -8.66
C LEU A 97 -4.78 -1.16 -8.34
N SER A 98 -5.56 -1.54 -9.35
CA SER A 98 -6.94 -2.01 -9.17
C SER A 98 -7.07 -3.24 -8.28
N ARG A 99 -6.00 -4.02 -8.10
CA ARG A 99 -5.94 -5.17 -7.17
C ARG A 99 -5.50 -4.81 -5.77
N LEU A 100 -4.86 -3.68 -5.61
CA LEU A 100 -4.38 -3.23 -4.31
C LEU A 100 -5.54 -2.60 -3.55
N ARG A 101 -5.72 -3.01 -2.30
CA ARG A 101 -6.76 -2.48 -1.44
C ARG A 101 -6.14 -1.81 -0.25
N PRO A 102 -6.32 -0.48 -0.11
CA PRO A 102 -5.92 0.21 1.09
C PRO A 102 -6.68 -0.37 2.29
N PHE A 103 -6.04 -0.38 3.43
CA PHE A 103 -6.62 -0.91 4.64
C PHE A 103 -6.23 -0.09 5.86
N ARG A 104 -6.90 -0.38 6.97
CA ARG A 104 -6.58 0.18 8.29
C ARG A 104 -6.53 -0.95 9.30
N ASP A 105 -5.45 -0.99 10.06
CA ASP A 105 -5.34 -1.88 11.22
C ASP A 105 -6.27 -1.41 12.35
N LEU A 106 -6.93 -2.36 12.97
CA LEU A 106 -7.67 -2.14 14.21
C LEU A 106 -6.83 -2.59 15.41
N PRO A 107 -7.05 -2.02 16.61
CA PRO A 107 -6.24 -2.31 17.79
C PRO A 107 -6.23 -3.78 18.20
N ASN A 108 -7.29 -4.52 17.90
CA ASN A 108 -7.41 -5.95 18.18
C ASN A 108 -6.73 -6.85 17.11
N GLY A 109 -5.97 -6.28 16.18
CA GLY A 109 -5.31 -6.99 15.09
C GLY A 109 -6.19 -7.31 13.89
N ASP A 110 -7.49 -6.96 13.93
CA ASP A 110 -8.36 -7.04 12.76
C ASP A 110 -8.01 -5.95 11.74
N ASN A 111 -8.56 -6.05 10.53
CA ASN A 111 -8.30 -5.09 9.47
C ASN A 111 -9.58 -4.64 8.78
N LEU A 112 -9.62 -3.38 8.37
CA LEU A 112 -10.65 -2.82 7.50
C LEU A 112 -10.06 -2.62 6.11
N ILE A 113 -10.57 -3.35 5.11
CA ILE A 113 -10.14 -3.27 3.72
C ILE A 113 -11.15 -2.43 2.94
N PHE A 114 -10.68 -1.37 2.29
CA PHE A 114 -11.53 -0.44 1.56
C PHE A 114 -11.72 -0.92 0.10
N LEU A 115 -12.97 -1.19 -0.28
CA LEU A 115 -13.34 -1.76 -1.58
C LEU A 115 -14.08 -0.75 -2.49
N GLY A 116 -13.96 0.54 -2.22
CA GLY A 116 -14.65 1.59 -2.95
C GLY A 116 -16.03 1.86 -2.35
N ASP A 117 -17.04 1.10 -2.73
CA ASP A 117 -18.44 1.27 -2.27
C ASP A 117 -18.73 0.67 -0.89
N LYS A 118 -17.85 -0.17 -0.40
CA LYS A 118 -17.98 -0.86 0.88
C LYS A 118 -16.62 -1.09 1.53
N THR A 119 -16.63 -1.35 2.83
CA THR A 119 -15.47 -1.74 3.61
C THR A 119 -15.64 -3.17 4.09
N LEU A 120 -14.68 -4.01 3.81
CA LEU A 120 -14.64 -5.38 4.33
C LEU A 120 -13.88 -5.40 5.66
N TRP A 121 -14.53 -5.91 6.70
CA TRP A 121 -13.88 -6.22 7.96
C TRP A 121 -13.42 -7.66 7.98
N VAL A 122 -12.12 -7.86 8.18
CA VAL A 122 -11.49 -9.18 8.34
C VAL A 122 -10.80 -9.28 9.69
N ASN A 123 -10.74 -10.49 10.24
CA ASN A 123 -9.97 -10.73 11.45
C ASN A 123 -8.46 -10.80 11.14
N SER A 124 -7.63 -10.97 12.18
CA SER A 124 -6.17 -11.08 12.06
C SER A 124 -5.69 -12.25 11.19
N LYS A 125 -6.56 -13.24 10.93
CA LYS A 125 -6.30 -14.39 10.04
C LYS A 125 -6.76 -14.15 8.60
N GLY A 126 -7.36 -12.99 8.28
CA GLY A 126 -7.93 -12.69 6.98
C GLY A 126 -9.36 -13.21 6.78
N GLU A 127 -9.98 -13.82 7.79
CA GLU A 127 -11.35 -14.33 7.68
C GLU A 127 -12.37 -13.18 7.75
N LYS A 128 -13.31 -13.18 6.83
CA LYS A 128 -14.33 -12.14 6.74
C LYS A 128 -15.27 -12.16 7.95
N LYS A 129 -15.44 -11.02 8.59
CA LYS A 129 -16.40 -10.79 9.67
C LYS A 129 -17.67 -10.10 9.20
N ALA A 130 -17.54 -9.01 8.47
CA ALA A 130 -18.68 -8.23 8.00
C ALA A 130 -18.32 -7.35 6.79
N TYR A 131 -19.34 -6.91 6.06
CA TYR A 131 -19.26 -5.74 5.21
C TYR A 131 -19.85 -4.53 5.93
N LEU A 132 -19.13 -3.40 5.84
CA LEU A 132 -19.55 -2.10 6.35
C LEU A 132 -19.73 -1.14 5.18
N HIS A 133 -20.63 -0.19 5.31
CA HIS A 133 -20.79 0.85 4.30
C HIS A 133 -19.58 1.79 4.29
N THR A 134 -19.24 2.37 3.14
CA THR A 134 -18.08 3.30 2.98
C THR A 134 -18.18 4.54 3.85
N SER A 135 -19.39 4.99 4.17
CA SER A 135 -19.61 6.12 5.07
C SER A 135 -19.42 5.79 6.56
N SER A 136 -18.99 4.55 6.89
CA SER A 136 -18.70 4.17 8.27
C SER A 136 -17.60 5.04 8.86
N LYS A 137 -17.84 5.55 10.07
CA LYS A 137 -16.89 6.35 10.82
C LYS A 137 -16.32 5.57 11.99
N MET A 138 -15.03 5.73 12.21
CA MET A 138 -14.35 5.17 13.36
C MET A 138 -14.06 6.28 14.37
N PHE A 139 -14.32 6.01 15.64
CA PHE A 139 -14.02 6.92 16.74
C PHE A 139 -13.59 6.14 17.98
N ARG A 140 -12.88 6.81 18.87
CA ARG A 140 -12.38 6.26 20.11
C ARG A 140 -13.12 6.91 21.31
N VAL A 141 -13.53 6.08 22.27
CA VAL A 141 -14.05 6.54 23.55
C VAL A 141 -13.32 5.79 24.67
N GLY A 142 -12.46 6.48 25.39
CA GLY A 142 -11.58 5.86 26.38
C GLY A 142 -10.64 4.84 25.73
N GLU A 143 -10.68 3.60 26.22
CA GLU A 143 -9.89 2.47 25.70
C GLU A 143 -10.65 1.62 24.67
N LYS A 144 -11.80 2.07 24.22
CA LYS A 144 -12.62 1.35 23.25
C LYS A 144 -12.65 2.04 21.90
N PHE A 145 -12.62 1.24 20.83
CA PHE A 145 -12.87 1.70 19.47
C PHE A 145 -14.26 1.29 19.01
N PHE A 146 -14.89 2.19 18.28
CA PHE A 146 -16.22 2.00 17.73
C PHE A 146 -16.20 2.28 16.24
N ILE A 147 -16.92 1.46 15.47
CA ILE A 147 -17.26 1.76 14.07
C ILE A 147 -18.76 1.98 14.00
N TYR A 148 -19.14 3.15 13.53
CA TYR A 148 -20.52 3.49 13.24
C TYR A 148 -20.78 3.34 11.75
N SER A 149 -21.69 2.43 11.38
CA SER A 149 -22.16 2.24 10.02
C SER A 149 -23.41 3.06 9.79
N LEU A 150 -23.34 4.04 8.86
CA LEU A 150 -24.42 5.00 8.60
C LEU A 150 -25.66 4.35 7.95
N ASP A 151 -25.47 3.36 7.11
CA ASP A 151 -26.55 2.66 6.39
C ASP A 151 -27.35 1.72 7.29
N GLY A 152 -26.68 1.01 8.16
CA GLY A 152 -27.29 0.03 9.07
C GLY A 152 -27.64 0.58 10.44
N LYS A 153 -27.29 1.84 10.74
CA LYS A 153 -27.40 2.45 12.07
C LYS A 153 -26.84 1.56 13.18
N LYS A 154 -25.76 0.85 12.87
CA LYS A 154 -25.08 -0.10 13.76
C LYS A 154 -23.80 0.50 14.30
N ILE A 155 -23.53 0.24 15.57
CA ILE A 155 -22.27 0.54 16.22
C ILE A 155 -21.60 -0.79 16.54
N TYR A 156 -20.38 -0.95 16.07
CA TYR A 156 -19.54 -2.09 16.41
C TYR A 156 -18.49 -1.64 17.43
N GLU A 157 -18.42 -2.31 18.55
CA GLU A 157 -17.43 -2.09 19.61
C GLU A 157 -16.26 -3.05 19.41
N PHE A 158 -15.04 -2.53 19.56
CA PHE A 158 -13.81 -3.32 19.51
C PHE A 158 -13.08 -3.15 20.85
N PRO A 159 -12.74 -4.23 21.55
CA PRO A 159 -11.79 -4.17 22.63
C PRO A 159 -10.40 -3.77 22.09
N LEU A 160 -9.68 -3.01 22.89
CA LEU A 160 -8.26 -2.71 22.67
C LEU A 160 -7.40 -3.92 23.00
#